data_a64b33258d3473545ab97f903601c83f
#
_entry.id   a64b33258d3473545ab97f903601c83f
#
_cell.length_a   1.000
_cell.length_b   1.000
_cell.length_c   1.000
_cell.angle_alpha   90.00
_cell.angle_beta   90.00
_cell.angle_gamma   90.00
#
_symmetry.space_group_name_H-M   'P 1'
#
loop_
_entity.id
_entity.type
_entity.pdbx_description
1 polymer ?
#
loop_
_entity_poly.entity_id
_entity_poly.type
_entity_poly.pdbx_seq_one_letter_code
_entity_poly.pdbx_strand_id
1 'polypeptide(L)'
;PHMKNFYLTLLLSFGVCPLIPQVQTGKASFYADKFEGVFTASGEKYRHNKLTAAHKTLPFGTKVRVTNLDNDKTVEVTINDRGPYVEDRIIDLSKQAAEELGFVNKGLTDVKLEVIDPGDGKSREQPMRTIDQVTVEEKEFYEFEISRLKPKGYGVQIGTYQELVNLMRLADNLKNSYQKQVRVQVKVINGVKYYGLILGQFSSRTKAEDFREE
;
A
#
# COMPACT_ATOMS: atom_id res chain seq x y z
N PRO A 1 52.45 40.46 24.49
CA PRO A 1 51.98 39.97 23.23
C PRO A 1 50.50 39.52 23.35
N HIS A 2 49.62 40.32 22.70
CA HIS A 2 48.20 40.10 22.74
C HIS A 2 47.82 39.02 21.69
N MET A 3 47.35 37.89 22.13
CA MET A 3 46.69 36.90 21.25
C MET A 3 45.25 37.36 21.00
N LYS A 4 44.96 37.75 19.75
CA LYS A 4 43.59 38.01 19.27
C LYS A 4 42.92 36.69 18.94
N ASN A 5 41.91 36.31 19.71
CA ASN A 5 41.03 35.17 19.40
C ASN A 5 40.19 35.52 18.18
N PHE A 6 40.43 34.80 17.10
CA PHE A 6 39.61 34.84 15.87
C PHE A 6 38.51 33.82 16.01
N TYR A 7 37.29 34.24 16.34
CA TYR A 7 36.11 33.38 16.30
C TYR A 7 35.63 33.30 14.85
N LEU A 8 35.90 32.13 14.24
CA LEU A 8 35.33 31.77 12.94
C LEU A 8 33.89 31.33 13.12
N THR A 9 32.94 32.22 12.85
CA THR A 9 31.52 31.93 12.87
C THR A 9 31.16 31.13 11.62
N LEU A 10 31.00 29.82 11.75
CA LEU A 10 30.51 28.94 10.69
C LEU A 10 29.00 29.16 10.51
N LEU A 11 28.61 29.95 9.50
CA LEU A 11 27.24 30.12 9.07
C LEU A 11 26.80 28.82 8.38
N LEU A 12 26.08 27.94 9.13
CA LEU A 12 25.34 26.84 8.53
C LEU A 12 24.13 27.43 7.77
N SER A 13 24.28 27.58 6.46
CA SER A 13 23.13 27.82 5.59
C SER A 13 22.30 26.54 5.51
N PHE A 14 21.19 26.51 6.22
CA PHE A 14 20.13 25.51 5.97
C PHE A 14 19.57 25.77 4.56
N GLY A 15 20.12 25.07 3.59
CA GLY A 15 19.56 25.04 2.25
C GLY A 15 18.16 24.42 2.32
N VAL A 16 17.13 25.24 2.12
CA VAL A 16 15.78 24.76 1.85
C VAL A 16 15.88 24.01 0.52
N CYS A 17 15.94 22.67 0.57
CA CYS A 17 15.85 21.83 -0.61
C CYS A 17 14.46 22.06 -1.22
N PRO A 18 14.34 22.58 -2.45
CA PRO A 18 13.03 22.70 -3.08
C PRO A 18 12.44 21.30 -3.20
N LEU A 19 11.23 21.08 -2.67
CA LEU A 19 10.43 19.89 -2.93
C LEU A 19 10.13 19.90 -4.43
N ILE A 20 10.94 19.18 -5.20
CA ILE A 20 10.63 18.89 -6.60
C ILE A 20 9.41 17.96 -6.57
N PRO A 21 8.28 18.36 -7.15
CA PRO A 21 7.11 17.48 -7.17
C PRO A 21 7.51 16.17 -7.86
N GLN A 22 7.36 15.05 -7.15
CA GLN A 22 7.64 13.75 -7.74
C GLN A 22 6.55 13.43 -8.76
N VAL A 23 6.91 13.49 -10.04
CA VAL A 23 6.03 13.18 -11.16
C VAL A 23 6.33 11.76 -11.65
N GLN A 24 5.30 10.95 -11.85
CA GLN A 24 5.39 9.61 -12.41
C GLN A 24 4.37 9.46 -13.54
N THR A 25 4.71 8.68 -14.57
CA THR A 25 3.78 8.30 -15.63
C THR A 25 3.72 6.77 -15.74
N GLY A 26 2.54 6.24 -16.08
CA GLY A 26 2.31 4.81 -16.21
C GLY A 26 0.82 4.49 -16.26
N LYS A 27 0.47 3.21 -16.11
CA LYS A 27 -0.92 2.77 -16.17
C LYS A 27 -1.61 2.81 -14.82
N ALA A 28 -2.87 3.26 -14.83
CA ALA A 28 -3.79 3.15 -13.70
C ALA A 28 -4.85 2.09 -13.98
N SER A 29 -5.25 1.35 -12.94
CA SER A 29 -6.48 0.58 -12.89
C SER A 29 -7.33 1.02 -11.69
N PHE A 30 -8.41 0.34 -11.42
CA PHE A 30 -9.23 0.59 -10.24
C PHE A 30 -9.69 -0.71 -9.58
N TYR A 31 -10.10 -0.64 -8.33
CA TYR A 31 -10.54 -1.77 -7.54
C TYR A 31 -11.83 -2.39 -8.08
N ALA A 32 -11.83 -3.71 -8.19
CA ALA A 32 -13.05 -4.47 -8.48
C ALA A 32 -14.05 -4.39 -7.31
N ASP A 33 -15.34 -4.60 -7.60
CA ASP A 33 -16.43 -4.48 -6.64
C ASP A 33 -16.28 -5.39 -5.41
N LYS A 34 -15.64 -6.53 -5.56
CA LYS A 34 -15.36 -7.49 -4.47
C LYS A 34 -14.50 -6.93 -3.33
N PHE A 35 -13.82 -5.81 -3.54
CA PHE A 35 -12.97 -5.18 -2.51
C PHE A 35 -13.73 -4.19 -1.60
N GLU A 36 -15.01 -3.90 -1.88
CA GLU A 36 -15.80 -3.04 -1.00
C GLU A 36 -15.83 -3.58 0.43
N GLY A 37 -15.44 -2.74 1.38
CA GLY A 37 -15.38 -3.08 2.80
C GLY A 37 -14.15 -3.87 3.25
N VAL A 38 -13.27 -4.30 2.33
CA VAL A 38 -12.01 -4.98 2.66
C VAL A 38 -11.02 -3.97 3.24
N PHE A 39 -10.22 -4.38 4.21
CA PHE A 39 -9.19 -3.53 4.79
C PHE A 39 -8.03 -3.32 3.82
N THR A 40 -7.62 -2.08 3.66
CA THR A 40 -6.42 -1.65 2.95
C THR A 40 -5.16 -1.89 3.79
N ALA A 41 -4.00 -1.74 3.20
CA ALA A 41 -2.73 -1.87 3.92
C ALA A 41 -2.50 -0.78 4.99
N SER A 42 -3.21 0.35 4.92
CA SER A 42 -3.21 1.36 5.99
C SER A 42 -4.08 0.99 7.19
N GLY A 43 -4.93 -0.05 7.06
CA GLY A 43 -5.90 -0.45 8.08
C GLY A 43 -7.29 0.17 7.88
N GLU A 44 -7.47 1.07 6.93
CA GLU A 44 -8.78 1.61 6.56
C GLU A 44 -9.59 0.58 5.78
N LYS A 45 -10.92 0.65 5.86
CA LYS A 45 -11.77 -0.12 4.95
C LYS A 45 -11.85 0.58 3.60
N TYR A 46 -11.56 -0.15 2.53
CA TYR A 46 -11.79 0.35 1.18
C TYR A 46 -13.27 0.67 0.97
N ARG A 47 -13.54 1.79 0.32
CA ARG A 47 -14.89 2.24 -0.04
C ARG A 47 -14.89 2.77 -1.47
N HIS A 48 -15.84 2.29 -2.28
CA HIS A 48 -15.99 2.74 -3.67
C HIS A 48 -16.15 4.27 -3.80
N ASN A 49 -16.86 4.87 -2.84
CA ASN A 49 -17.20 6.28 -2.82
C ASN A 49 -16.17 7.19 -2.12
N LYS A 50 -14.96 6.73 -1.90
CA LYS A 50 -13.84 7.51 -1.37
C LYS A 50 -12.82 7.78 -2.46
N LEU A 51 -12.18 8.93 -2.42
CA LEU A 51 -11.08 9.28 -3.32
C LEU A 51 -9.75 8.77 -2.72
N THR A 52 -9.51 7.47 -2.86
CA THR A 52 -8.32 6.79 -2.33
C THR A 52 -7.65 5.95 -3.40
N ALA A 53 -6.41 5.56 -3.14
CA ALA A 53 -5.66 4.74 -4.08
C ALA A 53 -4.59 3.88 -3.38
N ALA A 54 -4.19 2.80 -4.08
CA ALA A 54 -2.98 2.04 -3.78
C ALA A 54 -1.80 2.53 -4.60
N HIS A 55 -0.64 2.65 -3.94
CA HIS A 55 0.63 2.95 -4.59
C HIS A 55 1.76 2.08 -4.00
N LYS A 56 2.75 1.72 -4.85
CA LYS A 56 3.81 0.78 -4.46
C LYS A 56 4.66 1.27 -3.28
N THR A 57 5.00 2.56 -3.26
CA THR A 57 6.04 3.10 -2.36
C THR A 57 5.68 4.41 -1.67
N LEU A 58 4.75 5.22 -2.21
CA LEU A 58 4.38 6.50 -1.59
C LEU A 58 3.86 6.29 -0.16
N PRO A 59 4.23 7.13 0.82
CA PRO A 59 3.73 7.05 2.17
C PRO A 59 2.20 7.06 2.25
N PHE A 60 1.62 6.41 3.24
CA PHE A 60 0.18 6.55 3.51
C PHE A 60 -0.14 8.01 3.87
N GLY A 61 -1.32 8.47 3.47
CA GLY A 61 -1.72 9.87 3.64
C GLY A 61 -1.18 10.82 2.57
N THR A 62 -0.24 10.38 1.73
CA THR A 62 0.21 11.18 0.57
C THR A 62 -0.99 11.50 -0.31
N LYS A 63 -1.15 12.77 -0.68
CA LYS A 63 -2.12 13.16 -1.70
C LYS A 63 -1.44 13.30 -3.05
N VAL A 64 -2.04 12.68 -4.04
CA VAL A 64 -1.56 12.74 -5.42
C VAL A 64 -2.67 13.27 -6.33
N ARG A 65 -2.28 14.12 -7.27
CA ARG A 65 -3.13 14.47 -8.40
C ARG A 65 -2.86 13.46 -9.50
N VAL A 66 -3.92 12.81 -9.95
CA VAL A 66 -3.89 11.86 -11.06
C VAL A 66 -4.52 12.53 -12.27
N THR A 67 -3.81 12.59 -13.37
CA THR A 67 -4.30 13.10 -14.66
C THR A 67 -4.42 11.93 -15.63
N ASN A 68 -5.60 11.71 -16.19
CA ASN A 68 -5.82 10.77 -17.29
C ASN A 68 -5.32 11.39 -18.58
N LEU A 69 -4.30 10.78 -19.20
CA LEU A 69 -3.66 11.31 -20.40
C LEU A 69 -4.49 11.19 -21.69
N ASP A 70 -5.58 10.42 -21.66
CA ASP A 70 -6.47 10.26 -22.81
C ASP A 70 -7.49 11.41 -22.93
N ASN A 71 -7.81 12.11 -21.81
CA ASN A 71 -8.89 13.09 -21.79
C ASN A 71 -8.65 14.31 -20.90
N ASP A 72 -7.44 14.44 -20.35
CA ASP A 72 -6.97 15.51 -19.46
C ASP A 72 -7.78 15.70 -18.16
N LYS A 73 -8.68 14.79 -17.81
CA LYS A 73 -9.39 14.82 -16.53
C LYS A 73 -8.45 14.55 -15.39
N THR A 74 -8.70 15.21 -14.26
CA THR A 74 -7.88 15.10 -13.06
C THR A 74 -8.71 14.73 -11.84
N VAL A 75 -8.12 13.99 -10.92
CA VAL A 75 -8.70 13.73 -9.59
C VAL A 75 -7.58 13.74 -8.54
N GLU A 76 -7.88 14.18 -7.34
CA GLU A 76 -6.98 14.10 -6.21
C GLU A 76 -7.38 12.94 -5.32
N VAL A 77 -6.43 12.05 -5.04
CA VAL A 77 -6.65 10.87 -4.22
C VAL A 77 -5.63 10.78 -3.09
N THR A 78 -6.03 10.14 -1.99
CA THR A 78 -5.15 9.86 -0.86
C THR A 78 -4.64 8.42 -0.94
N ILE A 79 -3.32 8.23 -0.81
CA ILE A 79 -2.71 6.90 -0.77
C ILE A 79 -3.00 6.27 0.59
N ASN A 80 -3.74 5.16 0.59
CA ASN A 80 -4.07 4.40 1.79
C ASN A 80 -3.88 2.89 1.62
N ASP A 81 -3.38 2.44 0.46
CA ASP A 81 -3.15 1.02 0.22
C ASP A 81 -1.82 0.77 -0.51
N ARG A 82 -1.43 -0.52 -0.60
CA ARG A 82 -0.22 -0.99 -1.28
C ARG A 82 -0.57 -1.78 -2.53
N GLY A 83 0.16 -1.50 -3.58
CA GLY A 83 -0.03 -2.01 -4.94
C GLY A 83 0.11 -0.88 -5.95
N PRO A 84 -0.18 -1.13 -7.22
CA PRO A 84 -0.44 -2.42 -7.86
C PRO A 84 0.79 -3.34 -7.88
N TYR A 85 0.55 -4.64 -7.91
CA TYR A 85 1.61 -5.65 -8.00
C TYR A 85 1.77 -6.20 -9.44
N VAL A 86 1.11 -5.56 -10.38
CA VAL A 86 1.26 -5.78 -11.83
C VAL A 86 2.32 -4.82 -12.35
N GLU A 87 3.20 -5.31 -13.23
CA GLU A 87 4.46 -4.62 -13.60
C GLU A 87 4.23 -3.23 -14.20
N ASP A 88 3.33 -3.11 -15.17
CA ASP A 88 3.09 -1.87 -15.92
C ASP A 88 2.18 -0.85 -15.22
N ARG A 89 1.56 -1.23 -14.08
CA ARG A 89 0.68 -0.33 -13.34
C ARG A 89 1.43 0.39 -12.24
N ILE A 90 1.11 1.67 -12.05
CA ILE A 90 1.72 2.51 -11.01
C ILE A 90 0.73 2.86 -9.89
N ILE A 91 -0.58 2.80 -10.15
CA ILE A 91 -1.62 3.15 -9.18
C ILE A 91 -2.89 2.34 -9.43
N ASP A 92 -3.55 1.91 -8.36
CA ASP A 92 -4.91 1.36 -8.39
C ASP A 92 -5.85 2.32 -7.67
N LEU A 93 -6.83 2.85 -8.38
CA LEU A 93 -7.73 3.90 -7.91
C LEU A 93 -9.01 3.32 -7.31
N SER A 94 -9.66 4.07 -6.44
CA SER A 94 -11.04 3.77 -6.06
C SER A 94 -11.98 3.87 -7.28
N LYS A 95 -13.14 3.24 -7.18
CA LYS A 95 -14.15 3.26 -8.26
C LYS A 95 -14.59 4.68 -8.58
N GLN A 96 -14.87 5.50 -7.56
CA GLN A 96 -15.23 6.90 -7.74
C GLN A 96 -14.13 7.70 -8.44
N ALA A 97 -12.87 7.52 -8.07
CA ALA A 97 -11.76 8.20 -8.74
C ALA A 97 -11.67 7.80 -10.23
N ALA A 98 -11.90 6.52 -10.56
CA ALA A 98 -11.94 6.05 -11.94
C ALA A 98 -13.13 6.61 -12.72
N GLU A 99 -14.29 6.79 -12.08
CA GLU A 99 -15.47 7.45 -12.67
C GLU A 99 -15.19 8.91 -12.98
N GLU A 100 -14.59 9.66 -12.05
CA GLU A 100 -14.22 11.07 -12.26
C GLU A 100 -13.21 11.23 -13.39
N LEU A 101 -12.23 10.32 -13.50
CA LEU A 101 -11.26 10.28 -14.59
C LEU A 101 -11.84 9.75 -15.91
N GLY A 102 -13.03 9.13 -15.88
CA GLY A 102 -13.77 8.70 -17.06
C GLY A 102 -13.21 7.46 -17.76
N PHE A 103 -12.58 6.50 -17.02
CA PHE A 103 -12.01 5.31 -17.65
C PHE A 103 -12.59 3.98 -17.15
N VAL A 104 -13.67 3.97 -16.36
CA VAL A 104 -14.29 2.74 -15.82
C VAL A 104 -14.58 1.72 -16.92
N ASN A 105 -15.12 2.15 -18.06
CA ASN A 105 -15.44 1.26 -19.19
C ASN A 105 -14.22 0.66 -19.87
N LYS A 106 -13.05 1.29 -19.75
CA LYS A 106 -11.78 0.80 -20.31
C LYS A 106 -11.02 -0.12 -19.36
N GLY A 107 -11.26 0.00 -18.05
CA GLY A 107 -10.56 -0.72 -17.00
C GLY A 107 -9.12 -0.26 -16.74
N LEU A 108 -8.44 0.25 -17.75
CA LEU A 108 -7.06 0.76 -17.70
C LEU A 108 -6.95 2.07 -18.48
N THR A 109 -6.05 2.95 -18.02
CA THR A 109 -5.71 4.19 -18.74
C THR A 109 -4.28 4.63 -18.40
N ASP A 110 -3.67 5.40 -19.28
CA ASP A 110 -2.37 6.01 -19.02
C ASP A 110 -2.56 7.29 -18.19
N VAL A 111 -1.77 7.44 -17.15
CA VAL A 111 -1.89 8.54 -16.21
C VAL A 111 -0.56 9.22 -15.90
N LYS A 112 -0.65 10.49 -15.54
CA LYS A 112 0.41 11.23 -14.86
C LYS A 112 0.02 11.42 -13.40
N LEU A 113 0.96 11.10 -12.48
CA LEU A 113 0.83 11.32 -11.03
C LEU A 113 1.72 12.49 -10.62
N GLU A 114 1.19 13.38 -9.80
CA GLU A 114 1.91 14.49 -9.19
C GLU A 114 1.65 14.47 -7.68
N VAL A 115 2.69 14.35 -6.87
CA VAL A 115 2.55 14.46 -5.42
C VAL A 115 2.26 15.93 -5.07
N ILE A 116 1.10 16.18 -4.46
CA ILE A 116 0.67 17.52 -4.04
C ILE A 116 0.77 17.74 -2.54
N ASP A 117 0.76 16.65 -1.76
CA ASP A 117 1.00 16.65 -0.32
C ASP A 117 1.71 15.35 0.04
N PRO A 118 2.94 15.37 0.55
CA PRO A 118 3.68 14.15 0.87
C PRO A 118 3.06 13.34 2.01
N GLY A 119 2.09 13.92 2.73
CA GLY A 119 1.53 13.31 3.93
C GLY A 119 2.55 13.22 5.06
N ASP A 120 2.10 12.76 6.20
CA ASP A 120 2.94 12.53 7.38
C ASP A 120 3.43 11.06 7.49
N GLY A 121 3.09 10.23 6.53
CA GLY A 121 3.38 8.79 6.53
C GLY A 121 2.57 7.97 7.52
N LYS A 122 1.73 8.62 8.31
CA LYS A 122 0.85 7.98 9.29
C LYS A 122 -0.48 7.65 8.63
N SER A 123 -0.99 6.45 8.86
CA SER A 123 -2.38 6.17 8.54
C SER A 123 -3.26 7.08 9.41
N ARG A 124 -4.20 7.80 8.78
CA ARG A 124 -5.14 8.69 9.49
C ARG A 124 -6.18 7.96 10.32
N GLU A 125 -6.09 6.66 10.36
CA GLU A 125 -6.95 5.92 11.23
C GLU A 125 -6.49 5.99 12.67
N GLN A 126 -7.53 5.95 13.50
CA GLN A 126 -7.47 5.84 14.95
C GLN A 126 -6.18 5.13 15.38
N PRO A 127 -5.51 5.65 16.41
CA PRO A 127 -4.30 5.03 16.89
C PRO A 127 -4.55 3.53 16.90
N MET A 128 -3.65 2.80 16.20
CA MET A 128 -3.68 1.34 16.20
C MET A 128 -4.08 0.96 17.61
N ARG A 129 -5.29 0.39 17.78
CA ARG A 129 -5.63 -0.18 19.07
C ARG A 129 -4.45 -1.07 19.37
N THR A 130 -3.63 -0.66 20.33
CA THR A 130 -2.61 -1.51 20.89
C THR A 130 -3.24 -2.87 21.09
N ILE A 131 -2.46 -3.95 21.04
CA ILE A 131 -2.96 -5.31 21.30
C ILE A 131 -3.81 -5.32 22.57
N ASP A 132 -3.53 -4.41 23.52
CA ASP A 132 -4.31 -4.14 24.73
C ASP A 132 -5.73 -3.57 24.50
N GLN A 133 -6.07 -3.18 23.25
CA GLN A 133 -7.39 -2.66 22.85
C GLN A 133 -8.08 -3.49 21.77
N VAL A 134 -7.58 -4.68 21.44
CA VAL A 134 -8.45 -5.72 20.91
C VAL A 134 -9.41 -5.99 22.06
N THR A 135 -10.63 -5.46 21.98
CA THR A 135 -11.73 -5.89 22.83
C THR A 135 -11.96 -7.37 22.48
N VAL A 136 -11.21 -8.21 23.17
CA VAL A 136 -11.55 -9.61 23.37
C VAL A 136 -12.84 -9.52 24.18
N GLU A 137 -13.97 -9.89 23.60
CA GLU A 137 -15.20 -9.99 24.37
C GLU A 137 -14.97 -11.01 25.47
N GLU A 138 -15.42 -10.68 26.69
CA GLU A 138 -15.26 -11.52 27.88
C GLU A 138 -15.86 -12.90 27.62
N LYS A 139 -15.17 -13.84 27.04
CA LYS A 139 -15.52 -15.26 26.83
C LYS A 139 -15.06 -15.80 25.47
N GLU A 140 -14.40 -15.02 24.61
CA GLU A 140 -13.85 -15.52 23.36
C GLU A 140 -12.40 -15.95 23.55
N PHE A 141 -12.05 -17.09 22.96
CA PHE A 141 -10.70 -17.64 22.96
C PHE A 141 -10.13 -17.54 21.56
N TYR A 142 -8.90 -17.06 21.46
CA TYR A 142 -8.18 -16.95 20.19
C TYR A 142 -6.94 -17.83 20.24
N GLU A 143 -6.80 -18.70 19.25
CA GLU A 143 -5.61 -19.54 19.12
C GLU A 143 -4.79 -19.07 17.93
N PHE A 144 -3.50 -18.83 18.16
CA PHE A 144 -2.52 -18.51 17.13
C PHE A 144 -1.49 -19.61 17.06
N GLU A 145 -1.46 -20.31 15.94
CA GLU A 145 -0.42 -21.27 15.67
C GLU A 145 0.56 -20.70 14.64
N ILE A 146 1.84 -20.54 15.04
CA ILE A 146 2.93 -20.14 14.15
C ILE A 146 3.88 -21.30 14.00
N SER A 147 3.92 -21.89 12.81
CA SER A 147 4.83 -22.96 12.48
C SER A 147 5.80 -22.57 11.36
N ARG A 148 7.05 -23.03 11.44
CA ARG A 148 7.99 -22.94 10.33
C ARG A 148 7.64 -23.99 9.28
N LEU A 149 7.47 -23.54 8.03
CA LEU A 149 7.21 -24.45 6.93
C LEU A 149 8.19 -24.21 5.77
N LYS A 150 8.42 -25.27 5.01
CA LYS A 150 9.08 -25.16 3.70
C LYS A 150 7.97 -25.24 2.65
N PRO A 151 7.61 -24.12 2.03
CA PRO A 151 6.51 -24.10 1.05
C PRO A 151 6.90 -24.94 -0.17
N LYS A 152 5.94 -25.70 -0.68
CA LYS A 152 6.07 -26.43 -1.95
C LYS A 152 5.18 -25.75 -2.98
N GLY A 153 5.61 -25.73 -4.26
CA GLY A 153 4.85 -25.13 -5.35
C GLY A 153 4.93 -23.60 -5.39
N TYR A 154 3.89 -22.99 -5.92
CA TYR A 154 3.82 -21.57 -6.21
C TYR A 154 2.75 -20.90 -5.36
N GLY A 155 2.87 -19.60 -5.11
CA GLY A 155 1.87 -18.79 -4.44
C GLY A 155 1.85 -17.39 -5.03
N VAL A 156 0.74 -16.68 -4.87
CA VAL A 156 0.61 -15.30 -5.32
C VAL A 156 1.00 -14.38 -4.18
N GLN A 157 2.04 -13.57 -4.38
CA GLN A 157 2.42 -12.54 -3.41
C GLN A 157 1.46 -11.37 -3.53
N ILE A 158 0.68 -11.13 -2.48
CA ILE A 158 -0.32 -10.06 -2.41
C ILE A 158 0.33 -8.73 -2.03
N GLY A 159 1.34 -8.77 -1.17
CA GLY A 159 2.02 -7.57 -0.73
C GLY A 159 3.24 -7.84 0.13
N THR A 160 3.95 -6.76 0.44
CA THR A 160 5.09 -6.76 1.36
C THR A 160 4.88 -5.65 2.38
N TYR A 161 4.99 -5.97 3.67
CA TYR A 161 4.67 -5.10 4.79
C TYR A 161 5.87 -5.02 5.73
N GLN A 162 6.04 -3.92 6.42
CA GLN A 162 7.02 -3.79 7.51
C GLN A 162 6.39 -4.09 8.87
N GLU A 163 5.09 -3.92 9.00
CA GLU A 163 4.36 -4.16 10.24
C GLU A 163 3.59 -5.47 10.21
N LEU A 164 3.89 -6.35 11.15
CA LEU A 164 3.27 -7.67 11.23
C LEU A 164 1.77 -7.61 11.54
N VAL A 165 1.34 -6.62 12.33
CA VAL A 165 -0.07 -6.48 12.74
C VAL A 165 -0.99 -6.19 11.55
N ASN A 166 -0.58 -5.27 10.67
CA ASN A 166 -1.36 -4.95 9.46
C ASN A 166 -1.45 -6.15 8.51
N LEU A 167 -0.37 -6.91 8.43
CA LEU A 167 -0.32 -8.14 7.65
C LEU A 167 -1.26 -9.22 8.21
N MET A 168 -1.36 -9.38 9.52
CA MET A 168 -2.24 -10.39 10.15
C MET A 168 -3.72 -10.12 9.86
N ARG A 169 -4.15 -8.85 9.94
CA ARG A 169 -5.52 -8.47 9.59
C ARG A 169 -5.86 -8.77 8.13
N LEU A 170 -4.95 -8.42 7.22
CA LEU A 170 -5.13 -8.70 5.80
C LEU A 170 -5.12 -10.20 5.53
N ALA A 171 -4.26 -10.97 6.22
CA ALA A 171 -4.18 -12.41 6.09
C ALA A 171 -5.51 -13.10 6.44
N ASP A 172 -6.15 -12.66 7.53
CA ASP A 172 -7.45 -13.20 7.95
C ASP A 172 -8.55 -12.87 6.94
N ASN A 173 -8.62 -11.63 6.48
CA ASN A 173 -9.57 -11.23 5.45
C ASN A 173 -9.39 -12.02 4.15
N LEU A 174 -8.15 -12.20 3.68
CA LEU A 174 -7.87 -12.96 2.46
C LEU A 174 -8.18 -14.44 2.61
N LYS A 175 -7.90 -15.03 3.77
CA LYS A 175 -8.26 -16.42 4.06
C LYS A 175 -9.77 -16.64 3.95
N ASN A 176 -10.55 -15.71 4.53
CA ASN A 176 -12.02 -15.79 4.53
C ASN A 176 -12.61 -15.51 3.14
N SER A 177 -12.05 -14.52 2.40
CA SER A 177 -12.57 -14.12 1.10
C SER A 177 -12.27 -15.12 -0.01
N TYR A 178 -11.10 -15.71 -0.01
CA TYR A 178 -10.65 -16.60 -1.10
C TYR A 178 -10.65 -18.08 -0.73
N GLN A 179 -10.88 -18.43 0.54
CA GLN A 179 -10.79 -19.80 1.05
C GLN A 179 -9.47 -20.49 0.69
N LYS A 180 -8.40 -19.73 0.60
CA LYS A 180 -7.05 -20.20 0.27
C LYS A 180 -6.13 -20.09 1.47
N GLN A 181 -5.09 -20.90 1.48
CA GLN A 181 -4.05 -20.80 2.51
C GLN A 181 -3.30 -19.49 2.38
N VAL A 182 -3.10 -18.84 3.50
CA VAL A 182 -2.30 -17.62 3.60
C VAL A 182 -1.00 -17.94 4.33
N ARG A 183 0.11 -17.45 3.82
CA ARG A 183 1.45 -17.65 4.37
C ARG A 183 2.19 -16.33 4.43
N VAL A 184 3.13 -16.25 5.36
CA VAL A 184 3.98 -15.08 5.51
C VAL A 184 5.43 -15.48 5.23
N GLN A 185 6.06 -14.79 4.29
CA GLN A 185 7.49 -14.89 4.04
C GLN A 185 8.21 -13.72 4.71
N VAL A 186 9.14 -14.01 5.61
CA VAL A 186 9.98 -12.99 6.23
C VAL A 186 11.25 -12.81 5.41
N LYS A 187 11.54 -11.57 5.02
CA LYS A 187 12.78 -11.16 4.34
C LYS A 187 13.47 -10.08 5.15
N VAL A 188 14.80 -10.09 5.15
CA VAL A 188 15.59 -9.00 5.71
C VAL A 188 16.37 -8.37 4.57
N ILE A 189 16.16 -7.08 4.32
CA ILE A 189 16.84 -6.31 3.27
C ILE A 189 17.46 -5.10 3.95
N ASN A 190 18.77 -4.98 3.87
CA ASN A 190 19.54 -3.89 4.52
C ASN A 190 19.24 -3.74 6.02
N GLY A 191 19.08 -4.86 6.74
CA GLY A 191 18.78 -4.86 8.18
C GLY A 191 17.30 -4.62 8.53
N VAL A 192 16.45 -4.28 7.57
CA VAL A 192 15.01 -4.06 7.78
C VAL A 192 14.24 -5.34 7.47
N LYS A 193 13.32 -5.72 8.38
CA LYS A 193 12.42 -6.86 8.17
C LYS A 193 11.24 -6.47 7.31
N TYR A 194 10.94 -7.32 6.34
CA TYR A 194 9.77 -7.24 5.49
C TYR A 194 8.98 -8.54 5.57
N TYR A 195 7.68 -8.43 5.57
CA TYR A 195 6.73 -9.53 5.65
C TYR A 195 5.96 -9.62 4.32
N GLY A 196 6.30 -10.60 3.49
CA GLY A 196 5.58 -10.87 2.24
C GLY A 196 4.36 -11.75 2.51
N LEU A 197 3.18 -11.28 2.17
CA LEU A 197 1.94 -12.02 2.25
C LEU A 197 1.74 -12.82 0.98
N ILE A 198 1.59 -14.15 1.12
CA ILE A 198 1.47 -15.09 0.00
C ILE A 198 0.14 -15.83 0.13
N LEU A 199 -0.68 -15.75 -0.92
CA LEU A 199 -1.99 -16.40 -1.01
C LEU A 199 -1.91 -17.65 -1.89
N GLY A 200 -2.50 -18.73 -1.40
CA GLY A 200 -2.65 -20.00 -2.10
C GLY A 200 -1.40 -20.87 -2.13
N GLN A 201 -1.58 -22.05 -2.66
CA GLN A 201 -0.54 -23.01 -3.01
C GLN A 201 -0.93 -23.67 -4.32
N PHE A 202 -0.18 -23.41 -5.36
CA PHE A 202 -0.48 -23.89 -6.70
C PHE A 202 0.61 -24.89 -7.15
N SER A 203 0.20 -25.89 -7.93
CA SER A 203 1.11 -26.92 -8.43
C SER A 203 1.99 -26.45 -9.57
N SER A 204 1.60 -25.39 -10.28
CA SER A 204 2.37 -24.79 -11.38
C SER A 204 2.35 -23.26 -11.29
N ARG A 205 3.32 -22.63 -11.93
CA ARG A 205 3.40 -21.19 -12.07
C ARG A 205 2.19 -20.63 -12.84
N THR A 206 1.80 -21.27 -13.92
CA THR A 206 0.64 -20.88 -14.74
C THR A 206 -0.64 -20.79 -13.89
N LYS A 207 -0.94 -21.80 -13.06
CA LYS A 207 -2.11 -21.76 -12.18
C LYS A 207 -2.06 -20.63 -11.14
N ALA A 208 -0.88 -20.22 -10.70
CA ALA A 208 -0.74 -19.08 -9.80
C ALA A 208 -0.92 -17.75 -10.56
N GLU A 209 -0.47 -17.68 -11.82
CA GLU A 209 -0.67 -16.53 -12.69
C GLU A 209 -2.14 -16.36 -13.08
N ASP A 210 -2.82 -17.43 -13.48
CA ASP A 210 -4.26 -17.42 -13.77
C ASP A 210 -5.08 -16.91 -12.57
N PHE A 211 -4.79 -17.42 -11.38
CA PHE A 211 -5.46 -16.97 -10.16
C PHE A 211 -5.20 -15.52 -9.81
N ARG A 212 -4.07 -14.96 -10.22
CA ARG A 212 -3.75 -13.54 -10.02
C ARG A 212 -4.60 -12.63 -10.91
N GLU A 213 -5.02 -13.11 -12.08
CA GLU A 213 -5.82 -12.38 -13.06
C GLU A 213 -7.32 -12.40 -12.76
N GLU A 214 -7.78 -13.37 -11.94
CA GLU A 214 -9.16 -13.42 -11.41
C GLU A 214 -9.41 -12.37 -10.31
#